data_98b2b3cbc961a00c4e2917dd99fa1858
#
_entry.id   98b2b3cbc961a00c4e2917dd99fa1858
#
_cell.length_a   1.000
_cell.length_b   1.000
_cell.length_c   1.000
_cell.angle_alpha   90.00
_cell.angle_beta   90.00
_cell.angle_gamma   90.00
#
_symmetry.space_group_name_H-M   'P 1'
#
loop_
_entity.id
_entity.type
_entity.pdbx_description
1 polymer ?
#
loop_
_entity_poly.entity_id
_entity_poly.type
_entity_poly.pdbx_seq_one_letter_code
_entity_poly.pdbx_strand_id
1 'polypeptide(L)'
;MSMGGALSAEIGSAETIWFNPAASAKLNVPHATATYGTLYSGLEDSPVVHTGAIAWPFERATLQAGYHTLRLDPWSEMSGLIGVAMVLHPRVSFGGEVRVNAWNSGRYGNQSWLGSLGLLYEVGWVTPSTYMRLSLVSANLTGWYSAEGSGRATGQPGRSYTVGAQLIVRGKKVSLDVEHDMDLWDLRAGYELDARWGLNFRTGAGIRIDETVDRTWHVGMGYEWTDYHFDYAFTRSADIASFGATHRLGIGRFF
;
A
#
# COMPACT_ATOMS: atom_id res chain seq x y z
N MET A 1 -7.11 -0.71 1.44
CA MET A 1 -6.94 0.71 1.06
C MET A 1 -7.57 1.71 2.03
N SER A 2 -8.66 1.39 2.68
CA SER A 2 -9.42 2.31 3.56
C SER A 2 -9.00 2.34 5.03
N MET A 3 -7.91 1.68 5.40
CA MET A 3 -7.34 1.67 6.76
C MET A 3 -6.32 2.79 7.00
N GLY A 4 -6.51 3.97 6.42
CA GLY A 4 -5.57 5.09 6.55
C GLY A 4 -4.19 4.84 5.91
N GLY A 5 -4.01 3.75 5.16
CA GLY A 5 -2.71 3.32 4.67
C GLY A 5 -1.85 2.56 5.69
N ALA A 6 -2.37 2.27 6.89
CA ALA A 6 -1.69 1.47 7.91
C ALA A 6 -1.78 -0.04 7.57
N LEU A 7 -1.01 -0.48 6.59
CA LEU A 7 -1.08 -1.81 5.99
C LEU A 7 0.27 -2.56 5.98
N SER A 8 1.32 -2.00 6.58
CA SER A 8 2.66 -2.61 6.54
C SER A 8 2.73 -3.96 7.28
N ALA A 9 1.87 -4.16 8.30
CA ALA A 9 1.75 -5.42 9.04
C ALA A 9 0.55 -6.29 8.58
N GLU A 10 -0.21 -5.87 7.55
CA GLU A 10 -1.32 -6.65 6.97
C GLU A 10 -0.78 -7.78 6.11
N ILE A 11 -1.48 -8.92 6.10
CA ILE A 11 -1.17 -10.09 5.27
C ILE A 11 -2.43 -10.60 4.57
N GLY A 12 -2.26 -11.49 3.61
CA GLY A 12 -3.39 -12.24 3.03
C GLY A 12 -3.96 -11.63 1.76
N SER A 13 -3.36 -10.58 1.21
CA SER A 13 -3.76 -9.99 -0.07
C SER A 13 -2.54 -9.67 -0.95
N ALA A 14 -2.68 -9.77 -2.28
CA ALA A 14 -1.63 -9.36 -3.20
C ALA A 14 -1.36 -7.85 -3.14
N GLU A 15 -2.34 -7.02 -2.83
CA GLU A 15 -2.16 -5.56 -2.74
C GLU A 15 -1.20 -5.12 -1.63
N THR A 16 -0.96 -5.97 -0.61
CA THR A 16 -0.05 -5.67 0.50
C THR A 16 1.40 -5.50 0.07
N ILE A 17 1.77 -6.00 -1.13
CA ILE A 17 3.11 -5.83 -1.70
C ILE A 17 3.50 -4.35 -1.85
N TRP A 18 2.53 -3.46 -2.04
CA TRP A 18 2.76 -2.02 -2.13
C TRP A 18 3.17 -1.37 -0.80
N PHE A 19 2.94 -2.06 0.32
CA PHE A 19 3.22 -1.58 1.68
C PHE A 19 4.37 -2.35 2.34
N ASN A 20 4.45 -3.66 2.09
CA ASN A 20 5.48 -4.51 2.66
C ASN A 20 5.73 -5.73 1.75
N PRO A 21 6.91 -5.86 1.14
CA PRO A 21 7.21 -7.01 0.29
C PRO A 21 7.21 -8.36 1.01
N ALA A 22 7.28 -8.40 2.36
CA ALA A 22 7.20 -9.63 3.13
C ALA A 22 5.75 -10.12 3.37
N ALA A 23 4.75 -9.29 3.14
CA ALA A 23 3.37 -9.54 3.55
C ALA A 23 2.69 -10.70 2.81
N SER A 24 3.12 -10.99 1.58
CA SER A 24 2.59 -12.09 0.76
C SER A 24 3.21 -13.46 1.06
N ALA A 25 4.25 -13.54 1.92
CA ALA A 25 5.00 -14.78 2.19
C ALA A 25 4.12 -15.94 2.70
N LYS A 26 2.99 -15.63 3.32
CA LYS A 26 2.07 -16.62 3.92
C LYS A 26 0.79 -16.85 3.11
N LEU A 27 0.73 -16.38 1.89
CA LEU A 27 -0.34 -16.77 0.98
C LEU A 27 -0.21 -18.26 0.64
N ASN A 28 -1.32 -18.97 0.71
CA ASN A 28 -1.39 -20.40 0.41
C ASN A 28 -1.94 -20.70 -0.97
N VAL A 29 -2.61 -19.71 -1.58
CA VAL A 29 -3.22 -19.77 -2.91
C VAL A 29 -2.86 -18.50 -3.68
N PRO A 30 -2.78 -18.57 -5.01
CA PRO A 30 -2.53 -17.37 -5.80
C PRO A 30 -3.64 -16.35 -5.60
N HIS A 31 -3.25 -15.08 -5.57
CA HIS A 31 -4.17 -13.96 -5.39
C HIS A 31 -3.84 -12.84 -6.36
N ALA A 32 -4.85 -12.27 -6.99
CA ALA A 32 -4.70 -11.09 -7.85
C ALA A 32 -5.72 -10.02 -7.47
N THR A 33 -5.31 -8.75 -7.57
CA THR A 33 -6.15 -7.59 -7.30
C THR A 33 -6.03 -6.55 -8.41
N ALA A 34 -7.11 -5.81 -8.63
CA ALA A 34 -7.13 -4.63 -9.49
C ALA A 34 -7.96 -3.53 -8.82
N THR A 35 -7.50 -2.30 -8.90
CA THR A 35 -8.18 -1.14 -8.33
C THR A 35 -8.20 -0.01 -9.35
N TYR A 36 -9.36 0.64 -9.44
CA TYR A 36 -9.58 1.89 -10.15
C TYR A 36 -9.89 3.00 -9.13
N GLY A 37 -9.35 4.20 -9.34
CA GLY A 37 -9.65 5.34 -8.47
C GLY A 37 -9.68 6.66 -9.22
N THR A 38 -10.50 7.58 -8.71
CA THR A 38 -10.52 8.97 -9.11
C THR A 38 -10.07 9.80 -7.92
N LEU A 39 -8.99 10.56 -8.08
CA LEU A 39 -8.47 11.44 -7.05
C LEU A 39 -9.13 12.81 -7.18
N TYR A 40 -9.42 13.45 -6.04
CA TYR A 40 -9.88 14.83 -6.01
C TYR A 40 -11.08 15.09 -6.93
N SER A 41 -12.18 14.42 -6.67
CA SER A 41 -13.41 14.42 -7.50
C SER A 41 -14.08 15.79 -7.69
N GLY A 42 -13.58 16.84 -7.06
CA GLY A 42 -14.01 18.22 -7.26
C GLY A 42 -13.25 18.97 -8.35
N LEU A 43 -12.25 18.37 -8.97
CA LEU A 43 -11.54 18.93 -10.10
C LEU A 43 -12.26 18.60 -11.41
N GLU A 44 -12.23 19.53 -12.38
CA GLU A 44 -12.80 19.33 -13.72
C GLU A 44 -12.12 18.14 -14.42
N ASP A 45 -10.77 18.07 -14.34
CA ASP A 45 -9.94 16.98 -14.82
C ASP A 45 -9.36 16.21 -13.61
N SER A 46 -10.18 15.37 -13.00
CA SER A 46 -9.75 14.57 -11.84
C SER A 46 -8.71 13.52 -12.25
N PRO A 47 -7.58 13.42 -11.53
CA PRO A 47 -6.58 12.38 -11.80
C PRO A 47 -7.18 10.98 -11.63
N VAL A 48 -6.81 10.09 -12.55
CA VAL A 48 -7.24 8.68 -12.54
C VAL A 48 -6.09 7.78 -12.15
N VAL A 49 -6.36 6.83 -11.27
CA VAL A 49 -5.39 5.85 -10.76
C VAL A 49 -5.85 4.44 -11.09
N HIS A 50 -4.95 3.63 -11.62
CA HIS A 50 -5.11 2.19 -11.72
C HIS A 50 -3.99 1.51 -10.93
N THR A 51 -4.34 0.49 -10.17
CA THR A 51 -3.35 -0.33 -9.45
C THR A 51 -3.72 -1.79 -9.63
N GLY A 52 -2.72 -2.63 -9.86
CA GLY A 52 -2.90 -4.07 -9.88
C GLY A 52 -1.77 -4.76 -9.15
N ALA A 53 -2.05 -5.94 -8.64
CA ALA A 53 -1.07 -6.78 -7.99
C ALA A 53 -1.42 -8.26 -8.15
N ILE A 54 -0.39 -9.08 -8.23
CA ILE A 54 -0.50 -10.54 -8.19
C ILE A 54 0.57 -11.10 -7.25
N ALA A 55 0.18 -12.09 -6.46
CA ALA A 55 1.08 -12.86 -5.63
C ALA A 55 0.83 -14.35 -5.88
N TRP A 56 1.88 -15.08 -6.23
CA TRP A 56 1.83 -16.49 -6.60
C TRP A 56 2.70 -17.30 -5.66
N PRO A 57 2.11 -18.06 -4.72
CA PRO A 57 2.86 -18.86 -3.77
C PRO A 57 3.43 -20.14 -4.42
N PHE A 58 4.63 -20.47 -4.00
CA PHE A 58 5.34 -21.74 -4.22
C PHE A 58 5.66 -22.34 -2.85
N GLU A 59 6.23 -23.54 -2.82
CA GLU A 59 6.53 -24.25 -1.57
C GLU A 59 7.34 -23.43 -0.54
N ARG A 60 8.28 -22.59 -0.99
CA ARG A 60 9.21 -21.85 -0.11
C ARG A 60 9.19 -20.35 -0.27
N ALA A 61 8.53 -19.85 -1.30
CA ALA A 61 8.53 -18.43 -1.63
C ALA A 61 7.25 -18.05 -2.37
N THR A 62 6.86 -16.79 -2.27
CA THR A 62 5.80 -16.20 -3.07
C THR A 62 6.42 -15.21 -4.04
N LEU A 63 6.23 -15.43 -5.34
CA LEU A 63 6.56 -14.43 -6.35
C LEU A 63 5.44 -13.40 -6.40
N GLN A 64 5.81 -12.14 -6.59
CA GLN A 64 4.87 -11.03 -6.61
C GLN A 64 5.22 -10.04 -7.71
N ALA A 65 4.19 -9.47 -8.30
CA ALA A 65 4.31 -8.39 -9.26
C ALA A 65 3.16 -7.40 -9.09
N GLY A 66 3.40 -6.16 -9.47
CA GLY A 66 2.39 -5.13 -9.40
C GLY A 66 2.64 -4.01 -10.40
N TYR A 67 1.58 -3.29 -10.72
CA TYR A 67 1.64 -2.07 -11.49
C TYR A 67 0.76 -0.99 -10.85
N HIS A 68 1.16 0.26 -11.02
CA HIS A 68 0.42 1.44 -10.62
C HIS A 68 0.54 2.50 -11.70
N THR A 69 -0.56 3.17 -12.04
CA THR A 69 -0.55 4.30 -12.97
C THR A 69 -1.37 5.45 -12.41
N LEU A 70 -0.90 6.68 -12.61
CA LEU A 70 -1.65 7.90 -12.36
C LEU A 70 -1.63 8.74 -13.62
N ARG A 71 -2.79 9.27 -14.03
CA ARG A 71 -2.93 10.14 -15.20
C ARG A 71 -3.68 11.41 -14.85
N LEU A 72 -3.08 12.52 -15.20
CA LEU A 72 -3.64 13.87 -15.17
C LEU A 72 -2.96 14.65 -16.28
N ASP A 73 -3.61 14.84 -17.43
CA ASP A 73 -3.02 15.48 -18.60
C ASP A 73 -2.46 16.88 -18.28
N PRO A 74 -1.20 17.23 -18.65
CA PRO A 74 -0.21 16.43 -19.41
C PRO A 74 0.69 15.52 -18.55
N TRP A 75 0.38 15.33 -17.27
CA TRP A 75 1.18 14.52 -16.33
C TRP A 75 0.74 13.05 -16.32
N SER A 76 1.69 12.15 -16.35
CA SER A 76 1.45 10.72 -16.14
C SER A 76 2.56 10.09 -15.31
N GLU A 77 2.19 9.18 -14.42
CA GLU A 77 3.11 8.35 -13.66
C GLU A 77 2.79 6.87 -13.89
N MET A 78 3.83 6.06 -13.90
CA MET A 78 3.73 4.61 -13.98
C MET A 78 4.78 3.99 -13.06
N SER A 79 4.36 3.00 -12.30
CA SER A 79 5.25 2.16 -11.49
C SER A 79 4.98 0.70 -11.80
N GLY A 80 6.04 -0.08 -11.94
CA GLY A 80 5.99 -1.53 -12.00
C GLY A 80 6.90 -2.12 -10.93
N LEU A 81 6.49 -3.19 -10.28
CA LEU A 81 7.33 -3.89 -9.32
C LEU A 81 7.32 -5.40 -9.55
N ILE A 82 8.45 -6.03 -9.22
CA ILE A 82 8.58 -7.48 -9.07
C ILE A 82 9.28 -7.76 -7.75
N GLY A 83 8.91 -8.84 -7.08
CA GLY A 83 9.49 -9.17 -5.79
C GLY A 83 9.32 -10.64 -5.42
N VAL A 84 9.93 -10.98 -4.30
CA VAL A 84 9.84 -12.30 -3.69
C VAL A 84 9.67 -12.15 -2.19
N ALA A 85 8.80 -12.98 -1.62
CA ALA A 85 8.60 -13.10 -0.19
C ALA A 85 8.79 -14.55 0.24
N MET A 86 9.34 -14.79 1.43
CA MET A 86 9.58 -16.12 1.97
C MET A 86 9.36 -16.17 3.49
N VAL A 87 8.96 -17.32 3.96
CA VAL A 87 8.90 -17.62 5.41
C VAL A 87 10.27 -18.15 5.85
N LEU A 88 11.01 -17.34 6.63
CA LEU A 88 12.31 -17.75 7.19
C LEU A 88 12.15 -18.62 8.45
N HIS A 89 11.11 -18.34 9.21
CA HIS A 89 10.72 -19.04 10.44
C HIS A 89 9.20 -18.98 10.58
N PRO A 90 8.51 -19.89 11.25
CA PRO A 90 7.05 -19.83 11.42
C PRO A 90 6.48 -18.47 11.87
N ARG A 91 7.30 -17.66 12.56
CA ARG A 91 6.95 -16.33 13.02
C ARG A 91 7.62 -15.18 12.24
N VAL A 92 8.50 -15.48 11.29
CA VAL A 92 9.30 -14.45 10.60
C VAL A 92 9.16 -14.63 9.11
N SER A 93 8.67 -13.63 8.43
CA SER A 93 8.66 -13.54 6.97
C SER A 93 9.56 -12.40 6.51
N PHE A 94 10.22 -12.60 5.39
CA PHE A 94 11.10 -11.64 4.75
C PHE A 94 10.69 -11.47 3.30
N GLY A 95 10.87 -10.29 2.74
CA GLY A 95 10.62 -10.03 1.32
C GLY A 95 11.51 -8.93 0.78
N GLY A 96 11.72 -8.99 -0.52
CA GLY A 96 12.43 -7.96 -1.28
C GLY A 96 11.76 -7.72 -2.62
N GLU A 97 11.85 -6.48 -3.10
CA GLU A 97 11.32 -6.07 -4.39
C GLU A 97 12.25 -5.11 -5.11
N VAL A 98 12.10 -5.09 -6.42
CA VAL A 98 12.63 -4.04 -7.30
C VAL A 98 11.45 -3.36 -7.96
N ARG A 99 11.46 -2.03 -7.92
CA ARG A 99 10.43 -1.16 -8.47
C ARG A 99 11.03 -0.24 -9.53
N VAL A 100 10.32 -0.10 -10.63
CA VAL A 100 10.61 0.92 -11.66
C VAL A 100 9.52 1.96 -11.58
N ASN A 101 9.89 3.21 -11.40
CA ASN A 101 8.98 4.34 -11.49
C ASN A 101 9.35 5.17 -12.72
N ALA A 102 8.36 5.60 -13.46
CA ALA A 102 8.52 6.54 -14.57
C ALA A 102 7.44 7.60 -14.47
N TRP A 103 7.80 8.85 -14.74
CA TRP A 103 6.83 9.92 -14.91
C TRP A 103 7.13 10.71 -16.19
N ASN A 104 6.10 11.28 -16.76
CA ASN A 104 6.19 12.10 -17.96
C ASN A 104 5.27 13.32 -17.81
N SER A 105 5.75 14.48 -18.24
CA SER A 105 4.99 15.72 -18.35
C SER A 105 5.36 16.43 -19.64
N GLY A 106 4.73 16.01 -20.75
CA GLY A 106 4.97 16.56 -22.08
C GLY A 106 6.40 16.33 -22.56
N ARG A 107 7.30 17.30 -22.38
CA ARG A 107 8.70 17.24 -22.86
C ARG A 107 9.70 16.74 -21.79
N TYR A 108 9.24 16.52 -20.57
CA TYR A 108 10.08 16.14 -19.45
C TYR A 108 9.65 14.77 -18.92
N GLY A 109 10.63 13.94 -18.62
CA GLY A 109 10.39 12.62 -18.03
C GLY A 109 11.57 12.18 -17.20
N ASN A 110 11.30 11.25 -16.30
CA ASN A 110 12.32 10.60 -15.48
C ASN A 110 11.94 9.14 -15.26
N GLN A 111 12.96 8.31 -15.11
CA GLN A 111 12.82 6.90 -14.73
C GLN A 111 13.76 6.60 -13.57
N SER A 112 13.27 5.86 -12.60
CA SER A 112 14.05 5.41 -11.45
C SER A 112 13.84 3.92 -11.17
N TRP A 113 14.91 3.27 -10.71
CA TRP A 113 14.91 1.88 -10.25
C TRP A 113 15.20 1.87 -8.77
N LEU A 114 14.34 1.26 -7.99
CA LEU A 114 14.35 1.32 -6.54
C LEU A 114 14.28 -0.09 -5.97
N GLY A 115 15.05 -0.36 -4.92
CA GLY A 115 14.99 -1.61 -4.16
C GLY A 115 14.36 -1.39 -2.80
N SER A 116 13.51 -2.32 -2.35
CA SER A 116 12.90 -2.29 -1.01
C SER A 116 13.00 -3.65 -0.33
N LEU A 117 13.10 -3.63 0.99
CA LEU A 117 13.11 -4.83 1.84
C LEU A 117 12.02 -4.72 2.90
N GLY A 118 11.42 -5.86 3.23
CA GLY A 118 10.40 -5.97 4.26
C GLY A 118 10.65 -7.12 5.20
N LEU A 119 10.27 -6.93 6.44
CA LEU A 119 10.22 -7.95 7.48
C LEU A 119 8.85 -7.94 8.14
N LEU A 120 8.32 -9.12 8.42
CA LEU A 120 7.10 -9.30 9.18
C LEU A 120 7.39 -10.28 10.32
N TYR A 121 7.01 -9.90 11.54
CA TYR A 121 7.15 -10.73 12.73
C TYR A 121 5.80 -10.98 13.39
N GLU A 122 5.39 -12.24 13.50
CA GLU A 122 4.20 -12.65 14.24
C GLU A 122 4.57 -12.88 15.70
N VAL A 123 4.24 -11.91 16.54
CA VAL A 123 4.36 -12.07 18.01
C VAL A 123 3.50 -13.24 18.48
N GLY A 124 2.35 -13.41 17.83
CA GLY A 124 1.38 -14.46 18.14
C GLY A 124 0.31 -13.97 19.12
N TRP A 125 -0.23 -14.92 19.89
CA TRP A 125 -1.26 -14.61 20.88
C TRP A 125 -0.65 -13.94 22.11
N VAL A 126 -0.89 -12.63 22.28
CA VAL A 126 -0.49 -11.85 23.47
C VAL A 126 -1.48 -12.02 24.61
N THR A 127 -2.75 -12.31 24.29
CA THR A 127 -3.80 -12.76 25.20
C THR A 127 -4.63 -13.85 24.51
N PRO A 128 -5.51 -14.59 25.22
CA PRO A 128 -6.37 -15.60 24.58
C PRO A 128 -7.29 -15.06 23.46
N SER A 129 -7.44 -13.74 23.35
CA SER A 129 -8.31 -13.10 22.35
C SER A 129 -7.59 -12.10 21.44
N THR A 130 -6.29 -11.89 21.63
CA THR A 130 -5.53 -10.84 20.91
C THR A 130 -4.30 -11.42 20.25
N TYR A 131 -4.25 -11.35 18.93
CA TYR A 131 -3.09 -11.73 18.12
C TYR A 131 -2.37 -10.46 17.63
N MET A 132 -1.05 -10.47 17.61
CA MET A 132 -0.23 -9.31 17.25
C MET A 132 0.78 -9.64 16.16
N ARG A 133 0.95 -8.70 15.24
CA ARG A 133 2.01 -8.66 14.22
C ARG A 133 2.77 -7.36 14.28
N LEU A 134 4.04 -7.42 13.93
CA LEU A 134 4.92 -6.27 13.77
C LEU A 134 5.55 -6.31 12.38
N SER A 135 5.83 -5.16 11.81
CA SER A 135 6.50 -5.04 10.52
C SER A 135 7.61 -3.99 10.56
N LEU A 136 8.60 -4.21 9.71
CA LEU A 136 9.64 -3.25 9.39
C LEU A 136 9.82 -3.24 7.88
N VAL A 137 9.75 -2.07 7.27
CA VAL A 137 9.97 -1.89 5.84
C VAL A 137 11.04 -0.82 5.63
N SER A 138 11.96 -1.08 4.73
CA SER A 138 12.90 -0.09 4.23
C SER A 138 12.73 0.01 2.73
N ALA A 139 12.17 1.12 2.28
CA ALA A 139 11.92 1.36 0.87
C ALA A 139 12.99 2.30 0.27
N ASN A 140 13.15 2.17 -1.05
CA ASN A 140 14.05 3.01 -1.84
C ASN A 140 15.52 2.96 -1.36
N LEU A 141 15.99 1.78 -0.92
CA LEU A 141 17.35 1.56 -0.39
C LEU A 141 18.44 1.86 -1.41
N THR A 142 18.17 1.54 -2.67
CA THR A 142 19.07 1.80 -3.80
C THR A 142 18.27 2.45 -4.90
N GLY A 143 18.83 3.44 -5.58
CA GLY A 143 18.17 4.09 -6.69
C GLY A 143 19.13 4.39 -7.84
N TRP A 144 18.75 4.01 -9.04
CA TRP A 144 19.36 4.42 -10.29
C TRP A 144 18.37 5.32 -11.01
N TYR A 145 18.86 6.45 -11.53
CA TYR A 145 18.02 7.48 -12.13
C TYR A 145 18.51 7.79 -13.54
N SER A 146 17.58 7.89 -14.46
CA SER A 146 17.81 8.50 -15.76
C SER A 146 16.83 9.66 -15.93
N ALA A 147 17.34 10.84 -16.22
CA ALA A 147 16.50 12.01 -16.56
C ALA A 147 16.62 12.28 -18.05
N GLU A 148 15.48 12.39 -18.74
CA GLU A 148 15.42 12.85 -20.12
C GLU A 148 14.95 14.32 -20.14
N GLY A 149 15.68 15.18 -20.85
CA GLY A 149 15.39 16.60 -21.00
C GLY A 149 16.45 17.51 -20.37
N SER A 150 16.40 18.81 -20.72
CA SER A 150 17.38 19.82 -20.33
C SER A 150 17.27 20.33 -18.88
N GLY A 151 16.37 19.75 -18.07
CA GLY A 151 16.18 20.11 -16.68
C GLY A 151 16.65 18.98 -15.75
N ARG A 152 17.49 19.29 -14.77
CA ARG A 152 17.78 18.39 -13.65
C ARG A 152 16.50 18.16 -12.86
N ALA A 153 15.76 17.10 -13.19
CA ALA A 153 14.75 16.58 -12.29
C ALA A 153 15.49 15.92 -11.10
N THR A 154 15.74 16.69 -10.07
CA THR A 154 16.46 16.26 -8.85
C THR A 154 15.54 15.51 -7.86
N GLY A 155 14.33 15.14 -8.26
CA GLY A 155 13.40 14.40 -7.43
C GLY A 155 13.78 12.94 -7.30
N GLN A 156 14.83 12.63 -6.54
CA GLN A 156 15.11 11.27 -6.11
C GLN A 156 14.07 10.90 -5.05
N PRO A 157 13.33 9.75 -5.21
CA PRO A 157 12.55 9.22 -4.10
C PRO A 157 13.46 9.01 -2.89
N GLY A 158 13.14 9.62 -1.78
CA GLY A 158 13.87 9.46 -0.53
C GLY A 158 13.86 8.01 -0.04
N ARG A 159 14.84 7.65 0.78
CA ARG A 159 14.77 6.41 1.54
C ARG A 159 13.71 6.56 2.61
N SER A 160 12.77 5.62 2.67
CA SER A 160 11.78 5.60 3.74
C SER A 160 11.91 4.35 4.61
N TYR A 161 11.55 4.51 5.87
CA TYR A 161 11.51 3.45 6.87
C TYR A 161 10.14 3.45 7.52
N THR A 162 9.45 2.30 7.45
CA THR A 162 8.14 2.13 8.08
C THR A 162 8.22 1.07 9.17
N VAL A 163 7.73 1.41 10.35
CA VAL A 163 7.46 0.47 11.43
C VAL A 163 5.96 0.35 11.59
N GLY A 164 5.43 -0.87 11.57
CA GLY A 164 4.02 -1.12 11.72
C GLY A 164 3.69 -2.14 12.79
N ALA A 165 2.48 -2.00 13.32
CA ALA A 165 1.89 -2.94 14.25
C ALA A 165 0.43 -3.20 13.91
N GLN A 166 0.01 -4.45 14.03
CA GLN A 166 -1.38 -4.85 13.87
C GLN A 166 -1.82 -5.72 15.05
N LEU A 167 -2.96 -5.36 15.61
CA LEU A 167 -3.67 -6.13 16.63
C LEU A 167 -4.97 -6.70 16.04
N ILE A 168 -5.20 -7.99 16.24
CA ILE A 168 -6.42 -8.68 15.82
C ILE A 168 -7.12 -9.18 17.07
N VAL A 169 -8.34 -8.66 17.31
CA VAL A 169 -9.13 -8.95 18.52
C VAL A 169 -10.54 -9.36 18.08
N ARG A 170 -10.85 -10.64 18.18
CA ARG A 170 -12.22 -11.18 17.89
C ARG A 170 -12.79 -10.71 16.54
N GLY A 171 -12.01 -10.82 15.45
CA GLY A 171 -12.41 -10.39 14.10
C GLY A 171 -12.36 -8.88 13.85
N LYS A 172 -11.79 -8.11 14.78
CA LYS A 172 -11.50 -6.69 14.61
C LYS A 172 -10.00 -6.51 14.42
N LYS A 173 -9.60 -5.66 13.48
CA LYS A 173 -8.19 -5.33 13.27
C LYS A 173 -7.96 -3.86 13.61
N VAL A 174 -6.88 -3.59 14.34
CA VAL A 174 -6.34 -2.25 14.58
C VAL A 174 -4.93 -2.24 14.05
N SER A 175 -4.61 -1.31 13.17
CA SER A 175 -3.29 -1.17 12.57
C SER A 175 -2.73 0.22 12.81
N LEU A 176 -1.43 0.30 13.04
CA LEU A 176 -0.67 1.53 13.23
C LEU A 176 0.61 1.43 12.41
N ASP A 177 0.91 2.43 11.60
CA ASP A 177 2.17 2.58 10.87
C ASP A 177 2.77 3.94 11.18
N VAL A 178 4.09 3.95 11.35
CA VAL A 178 4.92 5.15 11.43
C VAL A 178 5.94 5.06 10.34
N GLU A 179 5.93 6.00 9.42
CA GLU A 179 6.89 6.11 8.33
C GLU A 179 7.72 7.38 8.49
N HIS A 180 9.00 7.25 8.24
CA HIS A 180 9.96 8.36 8.16
C HIS A 180 10.61 8.35 6.78
N ASP A 181 10.47 9.45 6.06
CA ASP A 181 11.04 9.66 4.73
C ASP A 181 11.76 11.03 4.71
N MET A 182 13.10 11.02 4.66
CA MET A 182 13.94 12.20 4.77
C MET A 182 13.60 13.05 6.01
N ASP A 183 12.88 14.16 5.84
CA ASP A 183 12.49 15.07 6.93
C ASP A 183 10.98 14.97 7.26
N LEU A 184 10.30 14.02 6.67
CA LEU A 184 8.86 13.87 6.74
C LEU A 184 8.46 12.67 7.62
N TRP A 185 7.50 12.88 8.51
CA TRP A 185 6.87 11.83 9.30
C TRP A 185 5.43 11.61 8.86
N ASP A 186 5.06 10.35 8.65
CA ASP A 186 3.69 9.95 8.32
C ASP A 186 3.19 8.93 9.36
N LEU A 187 2.17 9.33 10.11
CA LEU A 187 1.53 8.52 11.13
C LEU A 187 0.18 8.06 10.60
N ARG A 188 -0.07 6.76 10.57
CA ARG A 188 -1.29 6.18 10.02
C ARG A 188 -1.92 5.24 11.04
N ALA A 189 -3.23 5.31 11.17
CA ALA A 189 -4.02 4.41 11.99
C ALA A 189 -5.21 3.87 11.20
N GLY A 190 -5.52 2.60 11.39
CA GLY A 190 -6.64 1.94 10.75
C GLY A 190 -7.39 1.01 11.67
N TYR A 191 -8.68 0.88 11.41
CA TYR A 191 -9.57 -0.04 12.07
C TYR A 191 -10.41 -0.79 11.04
N GLU A 192 -10.50 -2.12 11.18
CA GLU A 192 -11.37 -2.97 10.39
C GLU A 192 -12.27 -3.78 11.31
N LEU A 193 -13.53 -3.85 10.94
CA LEU A 193 -14.56 -4.66 11.58
C LEU A 193 -15.06 -5.68 10.55
N ASP A 194 -14.78 -6.95 10.79
CA ASP A 194 -15.39 -8.04 10.05
C ASP A 194 -16.82 -8.24 10.56
N ALA A 195 -17.79 -7.95 9.72
CA ALA A 195 -19.20 -8.16 9.98
C ALA A 195 -19.63 -9.55 9.51
N ARG A 196 -20.90 -9.89 9.74
CA ARG A 196 -21.47 -11.14 9.22
C ARG A 196 -21.65 -11.05 7.69
N TRP A 197 -21.78 -12.21 7.03
CA TRP A 197 -22.09 -12.37 5.59
C TRP A 197 -21.00 -11.84 4.64
N GLY A 198 -19.72 -11.87 5.08
CA GLY A 198 -18.61 -11.43 4.24
C GLY A 198 -18.45 -9.91 4.09
N LEU A 199 -19.20 -9.12 4.85
CA LEU A 199 -19.05 -7.67 4.89
C LEU A 199 -17.95 -7.26 5.85
N ASN A 200 -17.11 -6.33 5.45
CA ASN A 200 -16.16 -5.66 6.33
C ASN A 200 -16.25 -4.14 6.18
N PHE A 201 -16.10 -3.45 7.29
CA PHE A 201 -16.10 -1.99 7.37
C PHE A 201 -14.74 -1.52 7.85
N ARG A 202 -14.21 -0.50 7.20
CA ARG A 202 -12.89 0.04 7.47
C ARG A 202 -12.96 1.54 7.70
N THR A 203 -12.17 2.02 8.63
CA THR A 203 -11.93 3.44 8.80
C THR A 203 -10.47 3.66 9.13
N GLY A 204 -9.97 4.86 8.87
CA GLY A 204 -8.59 5.19 9.17
C GLY A 204 -8.34 6.68 9.14
N ALA A 205 -7.19 7.05 9.64
CA ALA A 205 -6.68 8.42 9.63
C ALA A 205 -5.18 8.42 9.38
N GLY A 206 -4.69 9.45 8.72
CA GLY A 206 -3.29 9.72 8.52
C GLY A 206 -2.95 11.15 8.92
N ILE A 207 -1.77 11.34 9.47
CA ILE A 207 -1.20 12.65 9.78
C ILE A 207 0.20 12.67 9.20
N ARG A 208 0.43 13.53 8.23
CA ARG A 208 1.73 13.80 7.66
C ARG A 208 2.28 15.09 8.26
N ILE A 209 3.49 15.03 8.77
CA ILE A 209 4.17 16.13 9.46
C ILE A 209 5.44 16.43 8.67
N ASP A 210 5.46 17.60 8.10
CA ASP A 210 6.59 18.21 7.41
C ASP A 210 6.64 19.68 7.90
N GLU A 211 6.92 20.69 7.09
CA GLU A 211 6.75 22.12 7.43
C GLU A 211 5.27 22.47 7.70
N THR A 212 4.36 21.66 7.18
CA THR A 212 2.90 21.74 7.39
C THR A 212 2.36 20.43 7.93
N VAL A 213 1.13 20.41 8.44
CA VAL A 213 0.45 19.21 8.93
C VAL A 213 -0.71 18.90 8.00
N ASP A 214 -0.59 17.82 7.19
CA ASP A 214 -1.71 17.31 6.39
C ASP A 214 -2.44 16.17 7.13
N ARG A 215 -3.76 16.20 7.13
CA ARG A 215 -4.62 15.23 7.79
C ARG A 215 -5.55 14.57 6.80
N THR A 216 -5.56 13.25 6.80
CA THR A 216 -6.41 12.45 5.92
C THR A 216 -7.37 11.57 6.70
N TRP A 217 -8.57 11.39 6.17
CA TRP A 217 -9.60 10.51 6.70
C TRP A 217 -10.00 9.49 5.65
N HIS A 218 -10.19 8.26 6.07
CA HIS A 218 -10.50 7.15 5.21
C HIS A 218 -11.72 6.40 5.76
N VAL A 219 -12.64 6.04 4.86
CA VAL A 219 -13.75 5.14 5.16
C VAL A 219 -13.84 4.14 4.01
N GLY A 220 -14.17 2.91 4.31
CA GLY A 220 -14.31 1.90 3.28
C GLY A 220 -15.20 0.75 3.69
N MET A 221 -15.59 0.00 2.68
CA MET A 221 -16.41 -1.18 2.80
C MET A 221 -15.86 -2.25 1.86
N GLY A 222 -15.81 -3.49 2.33
CA GLY A 222 -15.48 -4.65 1.52
C GLY A 222 -16.58 -5.70 1.59
N TYR A 223 -16.65 -6.52 0.55
CA TYR A 223 -17.54 -7.67 0.47
C TYR A 223 -16.81 -8.87 -0.10
N GLU A 224 -16.81 -9.97 0.64
CA GLU A 224 -16.24 -11.25 0.24
C GLU A 224 -17.34 -12.18 -0.27
N TRP A 225 -17.18 -12.68 -1.50
CA TRP A 225 -18.09 -13.60 -2.14
C TRP A 225 -17.31 -14.75 -2.81
N THR A 226 -17.38 -15.93 -2.21
CA THR A 226 -16.60 -17.10 -2.63
C THR A 226 -15.11 -16.78 -2.70
N ASP A 227 -14.50 -16.81 -3.89
CA ASP A 227 -13.09 -16.51 -4.13
C ASP A 227 -12.85 -15.05 -4.51
N TYR A 228 -13.89 -14.23 -4.57
CA TYR A 228 -13.81 -12.83 -4.93
C TYR A 228 -13.95 -11.93 -3.70
N HIS A 229 -13.27 -10.80 -3.74
CA HIS A 229 -13.55 -9.69 -2.85
C HIS A 229 -13.70 -8.39 -3.64
N PHE A 230 -14.59 -7.53 -3.15
CA PHE A 230 -14.89 -6.23 -3.72
C PHE A 230 -14.65 -5.20 -2.64
N ASP A 231 -14.01 -4.11 -2.99
CA ASP A 231 -13.66 -3.06 -2.05
C ASP A 231 -14.08 -1.69 -2.58
N TYR A 232 -14.59 -0.86 -1.70
CA TYR A 232 -14.75 0.56 -1.93
C TYR A 232 -14.01 1.34 -0.85
N ALA A 233 -13.31 2.39 -1.24
CA ALA A 233 -12.63 3.30 -0.34
C ALA A 233 -12.91 4.76 -0.70
N PHE A 234 -13.19 5.55 0.31
CA PHE A 234 -13.32 6.99 0.27
C PHE A 234 -12.23 7.61 1.12
N THR A 235 -11.52 8.59 0.56
CA THR A 235 -10.47 9.32 1.26
C THR A 235 -10.68 10.81 1.10
N ARG A 236 -10.48 11.57 2.17
CA ARG A 236 -10.52 13.03 2.16
C ARG A 236 -9.35 13.59 2.95
N SER A 237 -8.63 14.55 2.36
CA SER A 237 -7.67 15.38 3.06
C SER A 237 -8.37 16.61 3.63
N ALA A 238 -7.99 17.04 4.82
CA ALA A 238 -8.53 18.26 5.44
C ALA A 238 -7.96 19.50 4.75
N ASP A 239 -6.69 19.48 4.36
CA ASP A 239 -5.98 20.65 3.85
C ASP A 239 -6.32 20.97 2.40
N ILE A 240 -6.68 19.95 1.61
CA ILE A 240 -7.11 20.11 0.21
C ILE A 240 -8.58 19.72 0.01
N ALA A 241 -9.41 19.94 1.02
CA ALA A 241 -10.83 19.58 1.00
C ALA A 241 -11.62 20.25 -0.12
N SER A 242 -11.16 21.42 -0.63
CA SER A 242 -11.74 22.13 -1.77
C SER A 242 -11.63 21.37 -3.09
N PHE A 243 -10.67 20.46 -3.22
CA PHE A 243 -10.49 19.61 -4.41
C PHE A 243 -11.38 18.37 -4.41
N GLY A 244 -12.24 18.21 -3.38
CA GLY A 244 -13.13 17.06 -3.26
C GLY A 244 -12.48 15.87 -2.57
N ALA A 245 -12.95 14.70 -2.90
CA ALA A 245 -12.52 13.44 -2.29
C ALA A 245 -11.91 12.47 -3.31
N THR A 246 -11.23 11.47 -2.83
CA THR A 246 -10.72 10.35 -3.61
C THR A 246 -11.65 9.15 -3.43
N HIS A 247 -12.06 8.55 -4.54
CA HIS A 247 -12.88 7.34 -4.58
C HIS A 247 -12.06 6.22 -5.23
N ARG A 248 -12.09 5.03 -4.64
CA ARG A 248 -11.44 3.83 -5.19
C ARG A 248 -12.38 2.64 -5.14
N LEU A 249 -12.39 1.88 -6.22
CA LEU A 249 -13.07 0.59 -6.35
C LEU A 249 -12.04 -0.49 -6.61
N GLY A 250 -12.12 -1.57 -5.89
CA GLY A 250 -11.22 -2.71 -6.01
C GLY A 250 -11.97 -4.01 -6.22
N ILE A 251 -11.33 -4.91 -6.93
CA ILE A 251 -11.71 -6.31 -7.06
C ILE A 251 -10.47 -7.18 -6.86
N GLY A 252 -10.63 -8.30 -6.18
CA GLY A 252 -9.60 -9.32 -6.10
C GLY A 252 -10.17 -10.71 -6.18
N ARG A 253 -9.29 -11.67 -6.52
CA ARG A 253 -9.64 -13.08 -6.63
C ARG A 253 -8.53 -13.98 -6.10
N PHE A 254 -8.93 -14.96 -5.30
CA PHE A 254 -8.13 -16.14 -4.96
C PHE A 254 -8.36 -17.25 -6.01
N PHE A 255 -7.30 -18.03 -6.35
CA PHE A 255 -7.35 -19.05 -7.40
C PHE A 255 -7.10 -20.44 -6.84
#